data_c0e7c8600e049e409d22467f57975d99
#
_entry.id   c0e7c8600e049e409d22467f57975d99
#
_cell.length_a   1.000
_cell.length_b   1.000
_cell.length_c   1.000
_cell.angle_alpha   90.00
_cell.angle_beta   90.00
_cell.angle_gamma   90.00
#
_symmetry.space_group_name_H-M   'P 1'
#
loop_
_entity.id
_entity.type
_entity.pdbx_description
1 polymer ?
#
loop_
_entity_poly.entity_id
_entity_poly.type
_entity_poly.pdbx_seq_one_letter_code
_entity_poly.pdbx_strand_id
1 'polypeptide(L)'
;ITVMAEPYCVKVFKQRWYLVARNFQKDHIQIYALDRILKLEKTEETFIFPDSFDAETYFSNCYGIIVIPEELDVETIRIKVTDQNNKRKYLRLLPLHVSQEETERHSDYSIFTYRLYPTYDFFQEILSHGPEIEILSPEWVRQECKELIEAMLKNYL
;
A
#
# COMPACT_ATOMS: atom_id res chain seq x y z
N ILE A 1 -23.51 -5.91 -10.57
CA ILE A 1 -23.85 -6.04 -9.14
C ILE A 1 -24.23 -4.66 -8.65
N THR A 2 -25.37 -4.54 -7.97
CA THR A 2 -25.78 -3.33 -7.28
C THR A 2 -25.45 -3.48 -5.79
N VAL A 3 -24.90 -2.43 -5.19
CA VAL A 3 -24.48 -2.41 -3.80
C VAL A 3 -25.09 -1.16 -3.15
N MET A 4 -25.67 -1.32 -1.98
CA MET A 4 -25.98 -0.20 -1.10
C MET A 4 -24.78 0.03 -0.18
N ALA A 5 -24.27 1.26 -0.16
CA ALA A 5 -23.06 1.59 0.56
C ALA A 5 -23.19 2.92 1.31
N GLU A 6 -22.62 2.97 2.50
CA GLU A 6 -22.46 4.15 3.34
C GLU A 6 -21.08 4.77 3.08
N PRO A 7 -20.98 5.90 2.38
CA PRO A 7 -19.70 6.48 1.99
C PRO A 7 -18.98 7.09 3.19
N TYR A 8 -17.74 6.69 3.43
CA TYR A 8 -16.92 7.21 4.53
C TYR A 8 -15.90 8.25 4.06
N CYS A 9 -15.06 7.89 3.08
CA CYS A 9 -14.11 8.84 2.52
C CYS A 9 -13.71 8.46 1.09
N VAL A 10 -12.94 9.32 0.45
CA VAL A 10 -12.26 9.01 -0.81
C VAL A 10 -10.75 9.04 -0.61
N LYS A 11 -10.06 8.08 -1.24
CA LYS A 11 -8.60 7.96 -1.23
C LYS A 11 -8.07 8.02 -2.65
N VAL A 12 -7.00 8.77 -2.85
CA VAL A 12 -6.24 8.75 -4.09
C VAL A 12 -5.04 7.81 -3.93
N PHE A 13 -4.86 6.90 -4.88
CA PHE A 13 -3.68 6.05 -4.96
C PHE A 13 -3.31 5.79 -6.42
N LYS A 14 -2.05 6.01 -6.79
CA LYS A 14 -1.52 5.86 -8.16
C LYS A 14 -2.45 6.49 -9.21
N GLN A 15 -2.82 7.77 -8.99
CA GLN A 15 -3.67 8.59 -9.88
C GLN A 15 -5.12 8.09 -10.04
N ARG A 16 -5.57 7.15 -9.22
CA ARG A 16 -6.92 6.63 -9.23
C ARG A 16 -7.65 6.99 -7.94
N TRP A 17 -8.91 7.33 -8.06
CA TRP A 17 -9.79 7.62 -6.93
C TRP A 17 -10.52 6.37 -6.48
N TYR A 18 -10.59 6.19 -5.18
CA TYR A 18 -11.28 5.08 -4.54
C TYR A 18 -12.26 5.61 -3.50
N LEU A 19 -13.47 5.07 -3.52
CA LEU A 19 -14.47 5.26 -2.47
C LEU A 19 -14.26 4.20 -1.39
N VAL A 20 -14.09 4.63 -0.16
CA VAL A 20 -14.10 3.79 1.03
C VAL A 20 -15.51 3.86 1.61
N ALA A 21 -16.21 2.76 1.68
CA ALA A 21 -17.59 2.72 2.12
C ALA A 21 -17.92 1.41 2.83
N ARG A 22 -18.82 1.47 3.83
CA ARG A 22 -19.39 0.26 4.41
C ARG A 22 -20.41 -0.32 3.44
N ASN A 23 -20.20 -1.56 3.05
CA ASN A 23 -21.18 -2.31 2.27
C ASN A 23 -22.30 -2.77 3.20
N PHE A 24 -23.51 -2.30 2.97
CA PHE A 24 -24.66 -2.59 3.84
C PHE A 24 -25.00 -4.08 3.87
N GLN A 25 -24.90 -4.79 2.72
CA GLN A 25 -25.25 -6.20 2.64
C GLN A 25 -24.21 -7.11 3.30
N LYS A 26 -22.93 -6.70 3.26
CA LYS A 26 -21.81 -7.50 3.78
C LYS A 26 -21.33 -7.10 5.16
N ASP A 27 -21.83 -5.97 5.64
CA ASP A 27 -21.51 -5.41 6.95
C ASP A 27 -20.01 -5.18 7.21
N HIS A 28 -19.24 -4.83 6.17
CA HIS A 28 -17.84 -4.44 6.31
C HIS A 28 -17.43 -3.34 5.32
N ILE A 29 -16.34 -2.67 5.63
CA ILE A 29 -15.77 -1.63 4.76
C ILE A 29 -15.19 -2.28 3.50
N GLN A 30 -15.57 -1.74 2.34
CA GLN A 30 -15.03 -2.10 1.04
C GLN A 30 -14.49 -0.86 0.32
N ILE A 31 -13.55 -1.10 -0.57
CA ILE A 31 -12.90 -0.06 -1.36
C ILE A 31 -13.31 -0.23 -2.82
N TYR A 32 -13.92 0.79 -3.39
CA TYR A 32 -14.47 0.79 -4.75
C TYR A 32 -13.69 1.77 -5.62
N ALA A 33 -13.12 1.31 -6.72
CA ALA A 33 -12.51 2.20 -7.71
C ALA A 33 -13.60 3.00 -8.43
N LEU A 34 -13.53 4.34 -8.39
CA LEU A 34 -14.61 5.19 -8.94
C LEU A 34 -14.79 5.00 -10.45
N ASP A 35 -13.71 4.74 -11.17
CA ASP A 35 -13.73 4.49 -12.62
C ASP A 35 -14.41 3.16 -13.02
N ARG A 36 -14.74 2.29 -12.04
CA ARG A 36 -15.47 1.04 -12.25
C ARG A 36 -16.95 1.14 -11.86
N ILE A 37 -17.38 2.28 -11.37
CA ILE A 37 -18.79 2.52 -11.00
C ILE A 37 -19.55 2.90 -12.28
N LEU A 38 -20.45 2.03 -12.69
CA LEU A 38 -21.27 2.24 -13.89
C LEU A 38 -22.45 3.18 -13.65
N LYS A 39 -23.00 3.18 -12.44
CA LYS A 39 -24.13 4.00 -12.04
C LYS A 39 -24.04 4.31 -10.56
N LEU A 40 -24.26 5.56 -10.18
CA LEU A 40 -24.31 6.03 -8.81
C LEU A 40 -25.65 6.73 -8.60
N GLU A 41 -26.37 6.32 -7.58
CA GLU A 41 -27.63 6.93 -7.20
C GLU A 41 -27.62 7.25 -5.71
N LYS A 42 -28.08 8.44 -5.37
CA LYS A 42 -28.35 8.82 -3.98
C LYS A 42 -29.74 8.27 -3.60
N THR A 43 -29.82 7.65 -2.44
CA THR A 43 -31.08 7.21 -1.84
C THR A 43 -31.55 8.24 -0.80
N GLU A 44 -32.79 8.10 -0.34
CA GLU A 44 -33.32 8.87 0.79
C GLU A 44 -32.90 8.30 2.16
N GLU A 45 -32.29 7.12 2.15
CA GLU A 45 -31.75 6.51 3.36
C GLU A 45 -30.59 7.32 3.93
N THR A 46 -30.58 7.47 5.24
CA THR A 46 -29.51 8.15 5.97
C THR A 46 -28.78 7.16 6.85
N PHE A 47 -27.52 7.42 7.14
CA PHE A 47 -26.72 6.63 8.07
C PHE A 47 -26.00 7.55 9.07
N ILE A 48 -25.62 6.98 10.20
CA ILE A 48 -24.80 7.67 11.18
C ILE A 48 -23.34 7.33 10.88
N PHE A 49 -22.55 8.36 10.59
CA PHE A 49 -21.12 8.17 10.39
C PHE A 49 -20.49 7.67 11.71
N PRO A 50 -19.75 6.54 11.69
CA PRO A 50 -19.22 5.97 12.93
C PRO A 50 -18.08 6.83 13.48
N ASP A 51 -18.19 7.27 14.74
CA ASP A 51 -17.14 8.02 15.44
C ASP A 51 -15.82 7.24 15.54
N SER A 52 -15.86 5.92 15.43
CA SER A 52 -14.70 5.04 15.46
C SER A 52 -13.92 4.99 14.15
N PHE A 53 -14.48 5.51 13.05
CA PHE A 53 -13.77 5.49 11.77
C PHE A 53 -12.93 6.75 11.61
N ASP A 54 -11.64 6.56 11.49
CA ASP A 54 -10.67 7.56 11.09
C ASP A 54 -9.86 7.07 9.89
N ALA A 55 -9.87 7.84 8.80
CA ALA A 55 -9.26 7.43 7.54
C ALA A 55 -7.72 7.31 7.62
N GLU A 56 -7.07 8.16 8.41
CA GLU A 56 -5.61 8.12 8.58
C GLU A 56 -5.21 6.85 9.33
N THR A 57 -5.88 6.56 10.43
CA THR A 57 -5.66 5.34 11.22
C THR A 57 -5.99 4.10 10.40
N TYR A 58 -7.08 4.11 9.64
CA TYR A 58 -7.51 2.98 8.82
C TYR A 58 -6.46 2.54 7.78
N PHE A 59 -5.72 3.50 7.22
CA PHE A 59 -4.67 3.24 6.24
C PHE A 59 -3.25 3.34 6.80
N SER A 60 -3.08 3.57 8.10
CA SER A 60 -1.77 3.88 8.71
C SER A 60 -0.68 2.84 8.46
N ASN A 61 -1.06 1.57 8.32
CA ASN A 61 -0.15 0.47 8.09
C ASN A 61 -0.20 -0.06 6.63
N CYS A 62 -0.91 0.64 5.74
CA CYS A 62 -1.07 0.22 4.35
C CYS A 62 -0.20 1.07 3.44
N TYR A 63 0.58 0.44 2.56
CA TYR A 63 1.28 1.17 1.50
C TYR A 63 0.28 1.89 0.57
N GLY A 64 -0.77 1.21 0.16
CA GLY A 64 -1.74 1.73 -0.80
C GLY A 64 -3.19 1.62 -0.35
N ILE A 65 -3.93 0.77 -1.04
CA ILE A 65 -5.37 0.59 -0.85
C ILE A 65 -5.75 -0.81 -0.35
N ILE A 66 -4.80 -1.72 -0.25
CA ILE A 66 -5.05 -3.07 0.25
C ILE A 66 -5.00 -3.02 1.77
N VAL A 67 -6.17 -3.14 2.37
CA VAL A 67 -6.35 -3.22 3.83
C VAL A 67 -6.65 -4.66 4.18
N ILE A 68 -5.83 -5.24 5.05
CA ILE A 68 -6.02 -6.60 5.55
C ILE A 68 -6.27 -6.50 7.05
N PRO A 69 -7.52 -6.70 7.50
CA PRO A 69 -7.89 -6.38 8.87
C PRO A 69 -7.30 -7.31 9.94
N GLU A 70 -7.08 -8.59 9.67
CA GLU A 70 -6.84 -9.59 10.72
C GLU A 70 -5.83 -10.71 10.37
N GLU A 71 -5.27 -10.74 9.15
CA GLU A 71 -4.49 -11.89 8.68
C GLU A 71 -2.98 -11.65 8.58
N LEU A 72 -2.54 -10.40 8.58
CA LEU A 72 -1.12 -10.04 8.51
C LEU A 72 -0.74 -9.13 9.68
N ASP A 73 0.42 -9.43 10.26
CA ASP A 73 1.05 -8.54 11.21
C ASP A 73 1.76 -7.38 10.50
N VAL A 74 1.86 -6.26 11.21
CA VAL A 74 2.69 -5.13 10.76
C VAL A 74 4.14 -5.55 10.85
N GLU A 75 4.81 -5.58 9.71
CA GLU A 75 6.22 -5.96 9.62
C GLU A 75 7.14 -4.75 9.71
N THR A 76 8.30 -4.98 10.31
CA THR A 76 9.42 -4.04 10.25
C THR A 76 10.32 -4.44 9.07
N ILE A 77 10.14 -3.78 7.95
CA ILE A 77 10.82 -4.10 6.70
C ILE A 77 12.05 -3.21 6.54
N ARG A 78 13.21 -3.82 6.37
CA ARG A 78 14.44 -3.10 6.07
C ARG A 78 14.81 -3.28 4.61
N ILE A 79 15.06 -2.17 3.94
CA ILE A 79 15.52 -2.16 2.55
C ILE A 79 16.87 -1.45 2.44
N LYS A 80 17.74 -1.98 1.59
CA LYS A 80 18.97 -1.32 1.14
C LYS A 80 18.67 -0.56 -0.13
N VAL A 81 19.10 0.69 -0.18
CA VAL A 81 18.92 1.58 -1.33
C VAL A 81 20.28 2.08 -1.78
N THR A 82 20.66 1.75 -3.00
CA THR A 82 21.91 2.23 -3.60
C THR A 82 21.77 3.68 -4.07
N ASP A 83 22.90 4.37 -4.30
CA ASP A 83 22.88 5.78 -4.72
C ASP A 83 22.83 5.95 -6.24
N GLN A 84 22.54 4.89 -6.98
CA GLN A 84 22.34 5.00 -8.41
C GLN A 84 21.13 5.91 -8.70
N ASN A 85 21.28 6.75 -9.71
CA ASN A 85 20.22 7.68 -10.15
C ASN A 85 19.65 8.60 -9.05
N ASN A 86 20.44 8.93 -8.03
CA ASN A 86 20.00 9.72 -6.86
C ASN A 86 18.82 9.10 -6.10
N LYS A 87 18.69 7.78 -6.10
CA LYS A 87 17.55 7.07 -5.49
C LYS A 87 17.37 7.41 -4.01
N ARG A 88 18.44 7.48 -3.23
CA ARG A 88 18.38 7.86 -1.81
C ARG A 88 17.78 9.25 -1.60
N LYS A 89 18.20 10.21 -2.44
CA LYS A 89 17.65 11.58 -2.39
C LYS A 89 16.16 11.58 -2.75
N TYR A 90 15.77 10.80 -3.75
CA TYR A 90 14.38 10.67 -4.17
C TYR A 90 13.50 10.16 -3.02
N LEU A 91 13.89 9.07 -2.35
CA LEU A 91 13.14 8.51 -1.23
C LEU A 91 13.06 9.43 -0.01
N ARG A 92 14.11 10.25 0.23
CA ARG A 92 14.06 11.27 1.30
C ARG A 92 13.04 12.37 1.01
N LEU A 93 12.92 12.79 -0.24
CA LEU A 93 12.03 13.87 -0.66
C LEU A 93 10.60 13.40 -0.87
N LEU A 94 10.44 12.15 -1.29
CA LEU A 94 9.15 11.51 -1.54
C LEU A 94 9.11 10.14 -0.84
N PRO A 95 8.83 10.12 0.47
CA PRO A 95 8.75 8.88 1.23
C PRO A 95 7.68 7.95 0.67
N LEU A 96 7.98 6.66 0.60
CA LEU A 96 7.01 5.64 0.15
C LEU A 96 5.88 5.44 1.16
N HIS A 97 6.15 5.66 2.44
CA HIS A 97 5.18 5.48 3.51
C HIS A 97 5.50 6.42 4.68
N VAL A 98 4.49 6.78 5.48
CA VAL A 98 4.66 7.68 6.64
C VAL A 98 5.63 7.14 7.69
N SER A 99 5.78 5.83 7.79
CA SER A 99 6.73 5.17 8.71
C SER A 99 8.16 5.10 8.18
N GLN A 100 8.45 5.66 7.01
CA GLN A 100 9.80 5.60 6.45
C GLN A 100 10.81 6.28 7.33
N GLU A 101 11.87 5.57 7.69
CA GLU A 101 13.02 6.07 8.42
C GLU A 101 14.31 5.65 7.74
N GLU A 102 15.25 6.57 7.53
CA GLU A 102 16.61 6.25 7.09
C GLU A 102 17.45 5.90 8.32
N THR A 103 17.54 4.60 8.64
CA THR A 103 18.18 4.11 9.85
C THR A 103 19.70 4.01 9.78
N GLU A 104 20.24 3.84 8.56
CA GLU A 104 21.69 3.77 8.36
C GLU A 104 22.07 4.51 7.08
N ARG A 105 23.22 5.22 7.12
CA ARG A 105 23.76 5.96 6.00
C ARG A 105 25.21 5.61 5.77
N HIS A 106 25.51 5.04 4.60
CA HIS A 106 26.86 4.72 4.12
C HIS A 106 27.25 5.59 2.91
N SER A 107 28.47 5.44 2.43
CA SER A 107 28.98 6.19 1.26
C SER A 107 28.17 5.95 0.00
N ASP A 108 27.84 4.68 -0.28
CA ASP A 108 27.27 4.17 -1.52
C ASP A 108 25.84 3.63 -1.41
N TYR A 109 25.32 3.46 -0.20
CA TYR A 109 23.95 3.03 0.06
C TYR A 109 23.41 3.60 1.39
N SER A 110 22.10 3.48 1.59
CA SER A 110 21.42 3.69 2.88
C SER A 110 20.49 2.53 3.18
N ILE A 111 20.19 2.34 4.46
CA ILE A 111 19.13 1.44 4.92
C ILE A 111 17.93 2.29 5.31
N PHE A 112 16.79 1.98 4.71
CA PHE A 112 15.50 2.52 5.09
C PHE A 112 14.67 1.44 5.77
N THR A 113 13.94 1.84 6.80
CA THR A 113 13.07 0.95 7.57
C THR A 113 11.63 1.44 7.45
N TYR A 114 10.72 0.50 7.30
CA TYR A 114 9.27 0.72 7.19
C TYR A 114 8.54 -0.15 8.20
N ARG A 115 7.39 0.35 8.67
CA ARG A 115 6.44 -0.44 9.47
C ARG A 115 5.10 -0.43 8.75
N LEU A 116 4.78 -1.53 8.07
CA LEU A 116 3.57 -1.66 7.27
C LEU A 116 3.23 -3.13 6.97
N TYR A 117 2.05 -3.35 6.42
CA TYR A 117 1.68 -4.65 5.86
C TYR A 117 2.34 -4.83 4.49
N PRO A 118 3.16 -5.87 4.27
CA PRO A 118 3.77 -6.16 2.98
C PRO A 118 2.76 -6.79 2.02
N THR A 119 1.84 -5.96 1.55
CA THR A 119 0.78 -6.34 0.61
C THR A 119 1.26 -6.29 -0.84
N TYR A 120 0.45 -6.79 -1.76
CA TYR A 120 0.78 -6.85 -3.19
C TYR A 120 1.19 -5.48 -3.76
N ASP A 121 0.50 -4.41 -3.40
CA ASP A 121 0.81 -3.05 -3.86
C ASP A 121 2.16 -2.53 -3.36
N PHE A 122 2.59 -2.94 -2.16
CA PHE A 122 3.94 -2.68 -1.66
C PHE A 122 5.00 -3.41 -2.50
N PHE A 123 4.84 -4.71 -2.76
CA PHE A 123 5.77 -5.45 -3.62
C PHE A 123 5.85 -4.86 -5.03
N GLN A 124 4.72 -4.45 -5.62
CA GLN A 124 4.71 -3.78 -6.91
C GLN A 124 5.53 -2.48 -6.89
N GLU A 125 5.45 -1.71 -5.81
CA GLU A 125 6.27 -0.51 -5.67
C GLU A 125 7.76 -0.84 -5.58
N ILE A 126 8.15 -1.78 -4.71
CA ILE A 126 9.55 -2.19 -4.57
C ILE A 126 10.12 -2.67 -5.91
N LEU A 127 9.40 -3.53 -6.63
CA LEU A 127 9.81 -4.05 -7.93
C LEU A 127 9.94 -2.95 -9.00
N SER A 128 9.17 -1.88 -8.92
CA SER A 128 9.24 -0.74 -9.84
C SER A 128 10.55 0.02 -9.76
N HIS A 129 11.28 -0.11 -8.65
CA HIS A 129 12.59 0.52 -8.46
C HIS A 129 13.76 -0.28 -9.05
N GLY A 130 13.49 -1.48 -9.56
CA GLY A 130 14.52 -2.34 -10.18
C GLY A 130 15.64 -2.74 -9.22
N PRO A 131 16.91 -2.81 -9.70
CA PRO A 131 18.03 -3.30 -8.90
C PRO A 131 18.53 -2.29 -7.85
N GLU A 132 17.97 -1.11 -7.78
CA GLU A 132 18.41 -0.05 -6.86
C GLU A 132 17.93 -0.27 -5.43
N ILE A 133 16.92 -1.11 -5.25
CA ILE A 133 16.35 -1.46 -3.94
C ILE A 133 16.44 -2.96 -3.70
N GLU A 134 16.88 -3.34 -2.51
CA GLU A 134 16.97 -4.71 -2.05
C GLU A 134 16.27 -4.84 -0.69
N ILE A 135 15.32 -5.77 -0.56
CA ILE A 135 14.73 -6.13 0.74
C ILE A 135 15.75 -6.94 1.53
N LEU A 136 16.08 -6.49 2.74
CA LEU A 136 17.01 -7.18 3.64
C LEU A 136 16.29 -8.07 4.66
N SER A 137 15.19 -7.58 5.21
CA SER A 137 14.41 -8.28 6.23
C SER A 137 12.95 -7.81 6.25
N PRO A 138 12.00 -8.58 6.82
CA PRO A 138 12.19 -9.95 7.31
C PRO A 138 12.41 -10.96 6.16
N GLU A 139 12.93 -12.14 6.49
CA GLU A 139 13.34 -13.12 5.47
C GLU A 139 12.18 -13.57 4.59
N TRP A 140 10.98 -13.76 5.16
CA TRP A 140 9.83 -14.15 4.36
C TRP A 140 9.40 -13.09 3.33
N VAL A 141 9.50 -11.79 3.67
CA VAL A 141 9.21 -10.69 2.73
C VAL A 141 10.26 -10.65 1.62
N ARG A 142 11.53 -10.88 1.98
CA ARG A 142 12.62 -11.01 1.02
C ARG A 142 12.39 -12.17 0.06
N GLN A 143 11.99 -13.33 0.59
CA GLN A 143 11.73 -14.53 -0.20
C GLN A 143 10.54 -14.35 -1.16
N GLU A 144 9.44 -13.74 -0.70
CA GLU A 144 8.30 -13.39 -1.55
C GLU A 144 8.71 -12.48 -2.73
N CYS A 145 9.50 -11.44 -2.44
CA CYS A 145 10.02 -10.55 -3.47
C CYS A 145 10.91 -11.30 -4.49
N LYS A 146 11.75 -12.21 -4.00
CA LYS A 146 12.60 -13.06 -4.85
C LYS A 146 11.77 -13.93 -5.79
N GLU A 147 10.73 -14.58 -5.30
CA GLU A 147 9.82 -15.41 -6.10
C GLU A 147 9.11 -14.62 -7.20
N LEU A 148 8.70 -13.38 -6.90
CA LEU A 148 8.14 -12.48 -7.90
C LEU A 148 9.17 -12.12 -8.99
N ILE A 149 10.41 -11.84 -8.61
CA ILE A 149 11.51 -11.55 -9.56
C ILE A 149 11.79 -12.76 -10.44
N GLU A 150 11.87 -13.97 -9.86
CA GLU A 150 12.07 -15.21 -10.61
C GLU A 150 10.93 -15.49 -11.60
N ALA A 151 9.69 -15.21 -11.18
CA ALA A 151 8.53 -15.32 -12.07
C ALA A 151 8.60 -14.30 -13.22
N MET A 152 9.02 -13.07 -12.94
CA MET A 152 9.23 -12.05 -13.97
C MET A 152 10.34 -12.46 -14.95
N LEU A 153 11.46 -13.00 -14.46
CA LEU A 153 12.59 -13.41 -15.30
C LEU A 153 12.17 -14.49 -16.32
N LYS A 154 11.28 -15.42 -15.93
CA LYS A 154 10.78 -16.46 -16.83
C LYS A 154 10.06 -15.92 -18.08
N ASN A 155 9.55 -14.68 -18.03
CA ASN A 155 8.89 -14.06 -19.19
C ASN A 155 9.90 -13.59 -20.26
N TYR A 156 11.20 -13.58 -19.96
CA TYR A 156 12.27 -13.10 -20.84
C TYR A 156 13.27 -14.19 -21.24
N LEU A 157 13.05 -15.42 -20.78
CA LEU A 157 13.82 -16.61 -21.15
C LEU A 157 13.06 -17.47 -22.16
#